data_500821b7eb90116814e8a6ce2566101b
#
_entry.id   500821b7eb90116814e8a6ce2566101b
#
_cell.length_a   1.000
_cell.length_b   1.000
_cell.length_c   1.000
_cell.angle_alpha   90.00
_cell.angle_beta   90.00
_cell.angle_gamma   90.00
#
_symmetry.space_group_name_H-M   'P 1'
#
loop_
_entity.id
_entity.type
_entity.pdbx_description
1 polymer ?
#
loop_
_entity_poly.entity_id
_entity_poly.type
_entity_poly.pdbx_seq_one_letter_code
_entity_poly.pdbx_strand_id
1 'polypeptide(L)'
;MLEKLKSFFPAAVLVVVLLGLSLFTTHLIVTRGPIIGPVVILSLIGILLLGFMLKDYRLGIYYMFVLAVFMSFINRMMGGAVVQFGVVLDAMAGFTFVVMLLTAKGHANWSVLRSPITYLYIVLVVYHLLQLFNPNAVSFLGWIVAFRGNTNFLLFFVFVYMFRSLDEVKKFTMLWLVMAALVGLYGVWQEVVGLNARELRWIYSNPGRTDLLVIWGLTRKFSLLSDPSSFGLFMAFSALACFIFALGPFRGLYKFLLASLGTVMLISMSFSGTRTAFAMIVVGVAFYIILTIRSRKTFYVMVAVGIGVAALLFGPFYGGTVKRIRSTLNPSRDASMGVRDKKRVRLQTYVQTHPFGGGLNTTGMNGVKYSQGHPLAEGWDPDSGYLLTALETGWIGLILGMAFFFSVVVRGIGNHFRIRDPIVRTYNLAYVVPFMALSVAHFTQDAMFQKPVYLVIIATYALMLTITTYDKSPVNNPLPI
;
A
#
# COMPACT_ATOMS: atom_id res chain seq x y z
N MET A 1 -55.34 16.63 -4.92
CA MET A 1 -55.44 15.18 -5.12
C MET A 1 -54.33 14.66 -6.03
N LEU A 2 -54.06 15.29 -7.17
CA LEU A 2 -52.99 14.90 -8.12
C LEU A 2 -51.55 15.06 -7.60
N GLU A 3 -51.27 16.02 -6.73
CA GLU A 3 -49.93 16.18 -6.12
C GLU A 3 -49.63 15.09 -5.07
N LYS A 4 -50.61 14.64 -4.31
CA LYS A 4 -50.44 13.49 -3.40
C LYS A 4 -50.23 12.18 -4.16
N LEU A 5 -50.82 12.01 -5.33
CA LEU A 5 -50.59 10.85 -6.19
C LEU A 5 -49.17 10.85 -6.78
N LYS A 6 -48.60 12.03 -7.14
CA LYS A 6 -47.22 12.14 -7.64
C LYS A 6 -46.15 11.85 -6.58
N SER A 7 -46.46 12.06 -5.28
CA SER A 7 -45.54 11.70 -4.20
C SER A 7 -45.69 10.21 -3.76
N PHE A 8 -46.80 9.59 -4.05
CA PHE A 8 -47.06 8.17 -3.69
C PHE A 8 -46.49 7.19 -4.70
N PHE A 9 -46.44 7.60 -5.99
CA PHE A 9 -45.95 6.74 -7.08
C PHE A 9 -44.50 6.30 -6.91
N PRO A 10 -43.52 7.17 -6.59
CA PRO A 10 -42.15 6.74 -6.38
C PRO A 10 -41.98 5.86 -5.11
N ALA A 11 -42.78 6.06 -4.09
CA ALA A 11 -42.74 5.24 -2.89
C ALA A 11 -43.32 3.84 -3.12
N ALA A 12 -44.44 3.72 -3.85
CA ALA A 12 -45.01 2.43 -4.23
C ALA A 12 -44.11 1.62 -5.16
N VAL A 13 -43.47 2.28 -6.16
CA VAL A 13 -42.49 1.64 -7.02
C VAL A 13 -41.27 1.17 -6.22
N LEU A 14 -40.78 1.97 -5.27
CA LEU A 14 -39.67 1.59 -4.40
C LEU A 14 -40.01 0.35 -3.56
N VAL A 15 -41.22 0.29 -2.98
CA VAL A 15 -41.68 -0.86 -2.20
C VAL A 15 -41.79 -2.12 -3.05
N VAL A 16 -42.34 -2.03 -4.27
CA VAL A 16 -42.41 -3.17 -5.20
C VAL A 16 -41.03 -3.66 -5.61
N VAL A 17 -40.07 -2.74 -5.89
CA VAL A 17 -38.69 -3.08 -6.21
C VAL A 17 -38.02 -3.76 -5.00
N LEU A 18 -38.17 -3.24 -3.80
CA LEU A 18 -37.62 -3.84 -2.57
C LEU A 18 -38.22 -5.23 -2.28
N LEU A 19 -39.52 -5.42 -2.47
CA LEU A 19 -40.14 -6.72 -2.33
C LEU A 19 -39.66 -7.72 -3.39
N GLY A 20 -39.56 -7.30 -4.64
CA GLY A 20 -39.00 -8.12 -5.72
C GLY A 20 -37.55 -8.54 -5.44
N LEU A 21 -36.73 -7.61 -4.97
CA LEU A 21 -35.35 -7.85 -4.58
C LEU A 21 -35.24 -8.80 -3.38
N SER A 22 -36.12 -8.65 -2.40
CA SER A 22 -36.21 -9.53 -1.22
C SER A 22 -36.58 -10.97 -1.62
N LEU A 23 -37.61 -11.13 -2.45
CA LEU A 23 -38.04 -12.44 -2.96
C LEU A 23 -36.97 -13.10 -3.82
N PHE A 24 -36.33 -12.34 -4.71
CA PHE A 24 -35.23 -12.81 -5.53
C PHE A 24 -34.02 -13.25 -4.67
N THR A 25 -33.67 -12.45 -3.67
CA THR A 25 -32.59 -12.77 -2.74
C THR A 25 -32.89 -14.04 -1.94
N THR A 26 -34.12 -14.16 -1.44
CA THR A 26 -34.56 -15.35 -0.71
C THR A 26 -34.53 -16.60 -1.60
N HIS A 27 -35.02 -16.50 -2.83
CA HIS A 27 -34.93 -17.59 -3.80
C HIS A 27 -33.48 -18.01 -4.06
N LEU A 28 -32.57 -17.06 -4.25
CA LEU A 28 -31.16 -17.36 -4.45
C LEU A 28 -30.52 -18.01 -3.22
N ILE A 29 -30.85 -17.57 -2.01
CA ILE A 29 -30.32 -18.16 -0.76
C ILE A 29 -30.79 -19.61 -0.62
N VAL A 30 -32.08 -19.88 -0.91
CA VAL A 30 -32.67 -21.21 -0.81
C VAL A 30 -32.05 -22.15 -1.86
N THR A 31 -31.86 -21.69 -3.09
CA THR A 31 -31.37 -22.54 -4.22
C THR A 31 -29.88 -22.71 -4.27
N ARG A 32 -29.10 -21.72 -3.84
CA ARG A 32 -27.63 -21.68 -3.99
C ARG A 32 -26.87 -21.65 -2.65
N GLY A 33 -27.58 -21.64 -1.52
CA GLY A 33 -26.99 -21.68 -0.18
C GLY A 33 -26.80 -20.32 0.47
N PRO A 34 -26.54 -20.30 1.80
CA PRO A 34 -26.55 -19.09 2.63
C PRO A 34 -25.44 -18.07 2.30
N ILE A 35 -24.40 -18.46 1.55
CA ILE A 35 -23.30 -17.55 1.14
C ILE A 35 -23.80 -16.44 0.21
N ILE A 36 -24.92 -16.66 -0.50
CA ILE A 36 -25.45 -15.69 -1.45
C ILE A 36 -26.05 -14.45 -0.75
N GLY A 37 -26.60 -14.61 0.44
CA GLY A 37 -27.15 -13.47 1.19
C GLY A 37 -26.14 -12.34 1.40
N PRO A 38 -24.95 -12.60 1.99
CA PRO A 38 -23.89 -11.61 2.08
C PRO A 38 -23.46 -11.02 0.74
N VAL A 39 -23.40 -11.81 -0.33
CA VAL A 39 -23.00 -11.32 -1.67
C VAL A 39 -24.00 -10.33 -2.22
N VAL A 40 -25.31 -10.60 -2.08
CA VAL A 40 -26.36 -9.67 -2.53
C VAL A 40 -26.35 -8.39 -1.71
N ILE A 41 -26.19 -8.47 -0.39
CA ILE A 41 -26.10 -7.29 0.49
C ILE A 41 -24.89 -6.43 0.10
N LEU A 42 -23.72 -7.06 -0.11
CA LEU A 42 -22.51 -6.36 -0.53
C LEU A 42 -22.67 -5.72 -1.91
N SER A 43 -23.39 -6.37 -2.83
CA SER A 43 -23.68 -5.83 -4.16
C SER A 43 -24.60 -4.60 -4.08
N LEU A 44 -25.63 -4.64 -3.25
CA LEU A 44 -26.52 -3.50 -3.02
C LEU A 44 -25.78 -2.31 -2.39
N ILE A 45 -24.95 -2.58 -1.38
CA ILE A 45 -24.08 -1.56 -0.78
C ILE A 45 -23.16 -1.00 -1.86
N GLY A 46 -22.57 -1.86 -2.70
CA GLY A 46 -21.71 -1.45 -3.81
C GLY A 46 -22.41 -0.49 -4.78
N ILE A 47 -23.65 -0.80 -5.19
CA ILE A 47 -24.45 0.06 -6.07
C ILE A 47 -24.73 1.42 -5.41
N LEU A 48 -25.09 1.44 -4.13
CA LEU A 48 -25.28 2.68 -3.38
C LEU A 48 -24.00 3.51 -3.32
N LEU A 49 -22.88 2.88 -3.04
CA LEU A 49 -21.57 3.54 -2.99
C LEU A 49 -21.20 4.12 -4.37
N LEU A 50 -21.44 3.41 -5.47
CA LEU A 50 -21.27 3.92 -6.82
C LEU A 50 -22.14 5.15 -7.08
N GLY A 51 -23.41 5.15 -6.61
CA GLY A 51 -24.30 6.31 -6.70
C GLY A 51 -23.75 7.54 -5.97
N PHE A 52 -23.16 7.35 -4.78
CA PHE A 52 -22.49 8.45 -4.07
C PHE A 52 -21.21 8.92 -4.77
N MET A 53 -20.44 8.01 -5.36
CA MET A 53 -19.24 8.36 -6.14
C MET A 53 -19.58 9.26 -7.34
N LEU A 54 -20.75 9.09 -7.98
CA LEU A 54 -21.21 9.98 -9.06
C LEU A 54 -21.40 11.43 -8.61
N LYS A 55 -21.67 11.66 -7.32
CA LYS A 55 -21.78 13.01 -6.75
C LYS A 55 -20.42 13.62 -6.40
N ASP A 56 -19.52 12.79 -5.87
CA ASP A 56 -18.15 13.19 -5.49
C ASP A 56 -17.16 12.04 -5.75
N TYR A 57 -16.33 12.18 -6.77
CA TYR A 57 -15.31 11.19 -7.14
C TYR A 57 -14.31 10.88 -6.01
N ARG A 58 -14.11 11.81 -5.05
CA ARG A 58 -13.19 11.62 -3.90
C ARG A 58 -13.63 10.46 -3.02
N LEU A 59 -14.94 10.21 -2.92
CA LEU A 59 -15.49 9.07 -2.20
C LEU A 59 -14.96 7.74 -2.76
N GLY A 60 -14.69 7.66 -4.07
CA GLY A 60 -14.08 6.49 -4.68
C GLY A 60 -12.73 6.15 -4.07
N ILE A 61 -11.86 7.15 -3.84
CA ILE A 61 -10.57 6.96 -3.17
C ILE A 61 -10.76 6.47 -1.73
N TYR A 62 -11.68 7.08 -0.98
CA TYR A 62 -11.93 6.70 0.41
C TYR A 62 -12.49 5.28 0.52
N TYR A 63 -13.44 4.91 -0.34
CA TYR A 63 -14.00 3.55 -0.39
C TYR A 63 -12.97 2.51 -0.81
N MET A 64 -12.13 2.80 -1.81
CA MET A 64 -11.04 1.92 -2.22
C MET A 64 -10.04 1.70 -1.08
N PHE A 65 -9.72 2.76 -0.30
CA PHE A 65 -8.79 2.63 0.82
C PHE A 65 -9.36 1.73 1.91
N VAL A 66 -10.61 1.94 2.30
CA VAL A 66 -11.31 1.09 3.28
C VAL A 66 -11.40 -0.36 2.78
N LEU A 67 -11.82 -0.56 1.52
CA LEU A 67 -11.89 -1.89 0.93
C LEU A 67 -10.52 -2.59 0.89
N ALA A 68 -9.46 -1.87 0.52
CA ALA A 68 -8.10 -2.41 0.49
C ALA A 68 -7.60 -2.88 1.87
N VAL A 69 -8.04 -2.23 2.95
CA VAL A 69 -7.73 -2.66 4.33
C VAL A 69 -8.51 -3.92 4.69
N PHE A 70 -9.81 -3.96 4.41
CA PHE A 70 -10.68 -5.04 4.91
C PHE A 70 -10.80 -6.25 3.99
N MET A 71 -10.45 -6.15 2.72
CA MET A 71 -10.70 -7.21 1.73
C MET A 71 -10.12 -8.58 2.12
N SER A 72 -8.92 -8.60 2.69
CA SER A 72 -8.27 -9.86 3.10
C SER A 72 -8.94 -10.46 4.33
N PHE A 73 -9.35 -9.62 5.27
CA PHE A 73 -10.14 -10.03 6.42
C PHE A 73 -11.50 -10.61 6.00
N ILE A 74 -12.21 -9.93 5.10
CA ILE A 74 -13.51 -10.39 4.56
C ILE A 74 -13.34 -11.76 3.90
N ASN A 75 -12.33 -11.95 3.03
CA ASN A 75 -12.06 -13.24 2.39
C ASN A 75 -11.81 -14.36 3.41
N ARG A 76 -11.04 -14.08 4.48
CA ARG A 76 -10.82 -15.07 5.55
C ARG A 76 -12.10 -15.42 6.30
N MET A 77 -12.93 -14.42 6.58
CA MET A 77 -14.20 -14.63 7.28
C MET A 77 -15.21 -15.39 6.42
N MET A 78 -15.12 -15.28 5.09
CA MET A 78 -15.93 -16.04 4.14
C MET A 78 -15.37 -17.44 3.79
N GLY A 79 -14.38 -17.92 4.54
CA GLY A 79 -13.81 -19.26 4.34
C GLY A 79 -12.83 -19.36 3.16
N GLY A 80 -12.26 -18.26 2.71
CA GLY A 80 -11.34 -18.21 1.56
C GLY A 80 -12.06 -18.20 0.21
N ALA A 81 -13.37 -17.97 0.21
CA ALA A 81 -14.16 -17.90 -1.01
C ALA A 81 -13.81 -16.66 -1.85
N VAL A 82 -13.33 -16.90 -2.97
CA VAL A 82 -13.54 -16.56 -4.37
C VAL A 82 -13.79 -15.09 -4.76
N VAL A 83 -13.97 -14.11 -3.86
CA VAL A 83 -14.12 -12.71 -4.30
C VAL A 83 -12.76 -12.15 -4.67
N GLN A 84 -12.54 -11.94 -5.97
CA GLN A 84 -11.33 -11.31 -6.48
C GLN A 84 -11.39 -9.78 -6.26
N PHE A 85 -11.30 -9.35 -5.00
CA PHE A 85 -11.36 -7.94 -4.64
C PHE A 85 -10.35 -7.06 -5.41
N GLY A 86 -9.27 -7.64 -5.92
CA GLY A 86 -8.35 -6.93 -6.78
C GLY A 86 -9.02 -6.37 -8.03
N VAL A 87 -9.88 -7.18 -8.69
CA VAL A 87 -10.65 -6.74 -9.87
C VAL A 87 -11.64 -5.63 -9.49
N VAL A 88 -12.27 -5.75 -8.32
CA VAL A 88 -13.20 -4.72 -7.82
C VAL A 88 -12.46 -3.39 -7.61
N LEU A 89 -11.28 -3.41 -7.00
CA LEU A 89 -10.46 -2.21 -6.81
C LEU A 89 -10.05 -1.58 -8.16
N ASP A 90 -9.67 -2.39 -9.14
CA ASP A 90 -9.29 -1.89 -10.46
C ASP A 90 -10.50 -1.27 -11.19
N ALA A 91 -11.68 -1.90 -11.11
CA ALA A 91 -12.92 -1.35 -11.66
C ALA A 91 -13.32 -0.04 -10.96
N MET A 92 -13.19 0.03 -9.62
CA MET A 92 -13.43 1.26 -8.86
C MET A 92 -12.44 2.35 -9.25
N ALA A 93 -11.17 2.03 -9.51
CA ALA A 93 -10.17 2.99 -9.95
C ALA A 93 -10.54 3.60 -11.32
N GLY A 94 -10.89 2.75 -12.29
CA GLY A 94 -11.37 3.19 -13.60
C GLY A 94 -12.64 4.05 -13.50
N PHE A 95 -13.63 3.59 -12.71
CA PHE A 95 -14.88 4.32 -12.50
C PHE A 95 -14.63 5.68 -11.83
N THR A 96 -13.81 5.73 -10.78
CA THR A 96 -13.44 6.98 -10.10
C THR A 96 -12.78 7.97 -11.06
N PHE A 97 -11.88 7.48 -11.94
CA PHE A 97 -11.22 8.29 -12.94
C PHE A 97 -12.23 8.86 -13.95
N VAL A 98 -13.15 8.05 -14.47
CA VAL A 98 -14.20 8.50 -15.41
C VAL A 98 -15.10 9.54 -14.74
N VAL A 99 -15.55 9.28 -13.50
CA VAL A 99 -16.38 10.25 -12.76
C VAL A 99 -15.62 11.55 -12.53
N MET A 100 -14.34 11.49 -12.19
CA MET A 100 -13.50 12.68 -12.08
C MET A 100 -13.50 13.48 -13.39
N LEU A 101 -13.33 12.84 -14.54
CA LEU A 101 -13.33 13.52 -15.84
C LEU A 101 -14.69 14.19 -16.15
N LEU A 102 -15.80 13.53 -15.79
CA LEU A 102 -17.15 14.02 -16.03
C LEU A 102 -17.56 15.15 -15.07
N THR A 103 -17.09 15.08 -13.81
CA THR A 103 -17.49 16.02 -12.75
C THR A 103 -16.46 17.12 -12.49
N ALA A 104 -15.30 17.04 -13.08
CA ALA A 104 -14.21 18.00 -12.96
C ALA A 104 -14.60 19.37 -13.52
N LYS A 105 -15.30 20.17 -12.70
CA LYS A 105 -15.60 21.57 -12.99
C LYS A 105 -14.40 22.44 -12.63
N GLY A 106 -13.87 23.17 -13.60
CA GLY A 106 -12.83 24.17 -13.40
C GLY A 106 -11.43 23.74 -13.86
N HIS A 107 -10.57 24.71 -14.00
CA HIS A 107 -9.24 24.57 -14.57
C HIS A 107 -8.33 23.79 -13.61
N ALA A 108 -8.16 22.51 -13.86
CA ALA A 108 -7.05 21.78 -13.24
C ALA A 108 -5.76 22.41 -13.76
N ASN A 109 -4.87 22.79 -12.85
CA ASN A 109 -3.55 23.26 -13.25
C ASN A 109 -2.70 22.07 -13.71
N TRP A 110 -2.95 21.60 -14.92
CA TRP A 110 -2.24 20.48 -15.53
C TRP A 110 -0.76 20.77 -15.76
N SER A 111 -0.31 22.04 -15.59
CA SER A 111 1.11 22.37 -15.65
C SER A 111 1.92 21.65 -14.57
N VAL A 112 1.30 21.29 -13.45
CA VAL A 112 1.90 20.48 -12.37
C VAL A 112 2.37 19.12 -12.89
N LEU A 113 1.71 18.57 -13.92
CA LEU A 113 2.09 17.31 -14.55
C LEU A 113 3.36 17.41 -15.43
N ARG A 114 3.84 18.61 -15.74
CA ARG A 114 5.12 18.80 -16.45
C ARG A 114 6.28 18.57 -15.50
N SER A 115 6.53 17.30 -15.17
CA SER A 115 7.49 16.88 -14.17
C SER A 115 8.17 15.58 -14.58
N PRO A 116 9.45 15.37 -14.22
CA PRO A 116 10.12 14.09 -14.41
C PRO A 116 9.35 12.89 -13.84
N ILE A 117 8.67 13.06 -12.70
CA ILE A 117 7.81 12.01 -12.10
C ILE A 117 6.74 11.56 -13.09
N THR A 118 6.01 12.49 -13.69
CA THR A 118 4.93 12.18 -14.63
C THR A 118 5.48 11.54 -15.90
N TYR A 119 6.55 12.10 -16.46
CA TYR A 119 7.16 11.57 -17.69
C TYR A 119 7.70 10.15 -17.49
N LEU A 120 8.42 9.90 -16.40
CA LEU A 120 8.93 8.56 -16.08
C LEU A 120 7.80 7.57 -15.81
N TYR A 121 6.71 8.02 -15.16
CA TYR A 121 5.55 7.14 -14.94
C TYR A 121 4.86 6.78 -16.25
N ILE A 122 4.68 7.75 -17.16
CA ILE A 122 4.14 7.49 -18.51
C ILE A 122 5.04 6.52 -19.26
N VAL A 123 6.35 6.76 -19.29
CA VAL A 123 7.32 5.87 -19.96
C VAL A 123 7.27 4.46 -19.39
N LEU A 124 7.15 4.32 -18.06
CA LEU A 124 7.04 3.01 -17.41
C LEU A 124 5.75 2.27 -17.82
N VAL A 125 4.61 2.97 -17.85
CA VAL A 125 3.33 2.38 -18.29
C VAL A 125 3.38 2.00 -19.76
N VAL A 126 3.93 2.85 -20.62
CA VAL A 126 4.15 2.54 -22.04
C VAL A 126 5.07 1.34 -22.21
N TYR A 127 6.14 1.27 -21.42
CA TYR A 127 7.04 0.10 -21.44
C TYR A 127 6.34 -1.19 -21.02
N HIS A 128 5.48 -1.15 -19.99
CA HIS A 128 4.64 -2.30 -19.61
C HIS A 128 3.63 -2.67 -20.71
N LEU A 129 3.12 -1.68 -21.46
CA LEU A 129 2.28 -1.94 -22.62
C LEU A 129 3.06 -2.66 -23.72
N LEU A 130 4.28 -2.18 -24.02
CA LEU A 130 5.17 -2.77 -25.01
C LEU A 130 5.65 -4.18 -24.66
N GLN A 131 5.60 -4.58 -23.38
CA GLN A 131 5.86 -5.97 -22.95
C GLN A 131 4.88 -6.98 -23.57
N LEU A 132 3.78 -6.53 -24.18
CA LEU A 132 2.92 -7.37 -25.02
C LEU A 132 3.69 -8.02 -26.18
N PHE A 133 4.68 -7.31 -26.72
CA PHE A 133 5.51 -7.74 -27.84
C PHE A 133 6.85 -8.36 -27.40
N ASN A 134 7.00 -8.67 -26.11
CA ASN A 134 8.23 -9.28 -25.61
C ASN A 134 8.37 -10.71 -26.20
N PRO A 135 9.47 -10.99 -26.93
CA PRO A 135 9.67 -12.29 -27.60
C PRO A 135 9.81 -13.46 -26.61
N ASN A 136 10.15 -13.18 -25.36
CA ASN A 136 10.30 -14.19 -24.31
C ASN A 136 8.96 -14.49 -23.60
N ALA A 137 7.93 -13.65 -23.78
CA ALA A 137 6.63 -13.85 -23.14
C ALA A 137 5.86 -14.98 -23.82
N VAL A 138 5.35 -15.93 -23.02
CA VAL A 138 4.61 -17.10 -23.54
C VAL A 138 3.10 -16.96 -23.39
N SER A 139 2.61 -15.93 -22.68
CA SER A 139 1.18 -15.84 -22.34
C SER A 139 0.61 -14.43 -22.48
N PHE A 140 -0.31 -14.28 -23.43
CA PHE A 140 -1.12 -13.07 -23.57
C PHE A 140 -2.02 -12.81 -22.34
N LEU A 141 -2.61 -13.88 -21.77
CA LEU A 141 -3.43 -13.78 -20.56
C LEU A 141 -2.59 -13.32 -19.36
N GLY A 142 -1.36 -13.83 -19.23
CA GLY A 142 -0.40 -13.37 -18.21
C GLY A 142 -0.14 -11.88 -18.31
N TRP A 143 0.11 -11.39 -19.53
CA TRP A 143 0.28 -9.97 -19.78
C TRP A 143 -0.97 -9.14 -19.41
N ILE A 144 -2.19 -9.54 -19.83
CA ILE A 144 -3.43 -8.81 -19.48
C ILE A 144 -3.59 -8.69 -17.97
N VAL A 145 -3.41 -9.82 -17.26
CA VAL A 145 -3.60 -9.86 -15.80
C VAL A 145 -2.58 -8.98 -15.09
N ALA A 146 -1.33 -8.96 -15.53
CA ALA A 146 -0.30 -8.09 -14.96
C ALA A 146 -0.51 -6.62 -15.34
N PHE A 147 -0.80 -6.34 -16.62
CA PHE A 147 -1.02 -4.99 -17.10
C PHE A 147 -2.18 -4.29 -16.41
N ARG A 148 -3.18 -5.04 -15.95
CA ARG A 148 -4.27 -4.54 -15.11
C ARG A 148 -3.74 -3.76 -13.89
N GLY A 149 -2.59 -4.14 -13.32
CA GLY A 149 -1.96 -3.39 -12.23
C GLY A 149 -1.62 -1.95 -12.58
N ASN A 150 -1.53 -1.61 -13.88
CA ASN A 150 -1.31 -0.23 -14.33
C ASN A 150 -2.57 0.67 -14.21
N THR A 151 -3.73 0.14 -13.78
CA THR A 151 -4.88 0.99 -13.38
C THR A 151 -4.52 1.97 -12.26
N ASN A 152 -3.49 1.66 -11.48
CA ASN A 152 -2.90 2.57 -10.50
C ASN A 152 -2.41 3.90 -11.13
N PHE A 153 -2.07 3.90 -12.42
CA PHE A 153 -1.74 5.12 -13.16
C PHE A 153 -2.93 6.08 -13.27
N LEU A 154 -4.15 5.56 -13.41
CA LEU A 154 -5.37 6.37 -13.41
C LEU A 154 -5.56 7.07 -12.05
N LEU A 155 -5.30 6.33 -10.97
CA LEU A 155 -5.38 6.88 -9.61
C LEU A 155 -4.38 8.01 -9.36
N PHE A 156 -3.21 7.98 -9.99
CA PHE A 156 -2.26 9.08 -9.90
C PHE A 156 -2.89 10.41 -10.36
N PHE A 157 -3.59 10.42 -11.49
CA PHE A 157 -4.29 11.62 -11.95
C PHE A 157 -5.45 12.01 -11.03
N VAL A 158 -6.19 11.03 -10.49
CA VAL A 158 -7.26 11.28 -9.52
C VAL A 158 -6.69 11.96 -8.27
N PHE A 159 -5.57 11.49 -7.73
CA PHE A 159 -4.92 12.10 -6.57
C PHE A 159 -4.36 13.49 -6.88
N VAL A 160 -3.73 13.69 -8.04
CA VAL A 160 -3.26 15.03 -8.46
C VAL A 160 -4.44 16.02 -8.52
N TYR A 161 -5.57 15.57 -9.06
CA TYR A 161 -6.77 16.39 -9.15
C TYR A 161 -7.45 16.59 -7.78
N MET A 162 -7.43 15.59 -6.90
CA MET A 162 -7.98 15.64 -5.54
C MET A 162 -7.15 16.57 -4.64
N PHE A 163 -5.83 16.50 -4.71
CA PHE A 163 -4.91 17.28 -3.88
C PHE A 163 -4.73 18.71 -4.41
N ARG A 164 -5.84 19.48 -4.49
CA ARG A 164 -5.84 20.91 -4.85
C ARG A 164 -5.61 21.82 -3.65
N SER A 165 -5.83 21.32 -2.46
CA SER A 165 -5.64 22.05 -1.21
C SER A 165 -5.03 21.15 -0.14
N LEU A 166 -4.35 21.77 0.81
CA LEU A 166 -3.81 21.05 1.97
C LEU A 166 -4.92 20.35 2.78
N ASP A 167 -6.14 20.87 2.77
CA ASP A 167 -7.25 20.28 3.54
C ASP A 167 -7.69 18.93 2.98
N GLU A 168 -7.65 18.74 1.65
CA GLU A 168 -7.91 17.41 1.06
C GLU A 168 -6.79 16.42 1.41
N VAL A 169 -5.54 16.87 1.45
CA VAL A 169 -4.41 16.05 1.92
C VAL A 169 -4.61 15.66 3.39
N LYS A 170 -5.05 16.60 4.25
CA LYS A 170 -5.35 16.33 5.67
C LYS A 170 -6.44 15.28 5.82
N LYS A 171 -7.54 15.38 5.06
CA LYS A 171 -8.65 14.41 5.11
C LYS A 171 -8.18 13.00 4.72
N PHE A 172 -7.43 12.86 3.63
CA PHE A 172 -6.89 11.59 3.21
C PHE A 172 -5.90 11.03 4.23
N THR A 173 -5.00 11.86 4.75
CA THR A 173 -4.05 11.48 5.81
C THR A 173 -4.78 11.00 7.06
N MET A 174 -5.85 11.69 7.47
CA MET A 174 -6.67 11.29 8.62
C MET A 174 -7.30 9.92 8.41
N LEU A 175 -7.91 9.66 7.24
CA LEU A 175 -8.44 8.35 6.90
C LEU A 175 -7.36 7.27 6.96
N TRP A 176 -6.19 7.52 6.34
CA TRP A 176 -5.08 6.59 6.39
C TRP A 176 -4.65 6.26 7.81
N LEU A 177 -4.44 7.27 8.67
CA LEU A 177 -3.97 7.06 10.05
C LEU A 177 -5.04 6.36 10.91
N VAL A 178 -6.32 6.67 10.71
CA VAL A 178 -7.43 5.97 11.39
C VAL A 178 -7.49 4.51 10.97
N MET A 179 -7.38 4.20 9.69
CA MET A 179 -7.35 2.81 9.21
C MET A 179 -6.11 2.07 9.72
N ALA A 180 -4.96 2.73 9.73
CA ALA A 180 -3.74 2.16 10.29
C ALA A 180 -3.85 1.90 11.81
N ALA A 181 -4.55 2.77 12.55
CA ALA A 181 -4.88 2.56 13.95
C ALA A 181 -5.72 1.30 14.15
N LEU A 182 -6.77 1.11 13.37
CA LEU A 182 -7.64 -0.07 13.43
C LEU A 182 -6.84 -1.36 13.12
N VAL A 183 -6.01 -1.32 12.08
CA VAL A 183 -5.11 -2.44 11.72
C VAL A 183 -4.14 -2.73 12.87
N GLY A 184 -3.51 -1.71 13.46
CA GLY A 184 -2.59 -1.87 14.58
C GLY A 184 -3.26 -2.46 15.81
N LEU A 185 -4.41 -1.91 16.21
CA LEU A 185 -5.19 -2.39 17.37
C LEU A 185 -5.67 -3.83 17.18
N TYR A 186 -6.14 -4.21 15.98
CA TYR A 186 -6.50 -5.59 15.73
C TYR A 186 -5.28 -6.53 15.73
N GLY A 187 -4.11 -6.06 15.32
CA GLY A 187 -2.85 -6.81 15.46
C GLY A 187 -2.47 -7.05 16.92
N VAL A 188 -2.64 -6.05 17.81
CA VAL A 188 -2.49 -6.21 19.26
C VAL A 188 -3.53 -7.19 19.82
N TRP A 189 -4.79 -7.07 19.39
CA TRP A 189 -5.83 -8.02 19.76
C TRP A 189 -5.45 -9.47 19.42
N GLN A 190 -4.98 -9.71 18.18
CA GLN A 190 -4.51 -11.05 17.76
C GLN A 190 -3.35 -11.59 18.63
N GLU A 191 -2.49 -10.72 19.16
CA GLU A 191 -1.40 -11.15 20.06
C GLU A 191 -1.90 -11.47 21.46
N VAL A 192 -2.75 -10.61 22.04
CA VAL A 192 -3.17 -10.70 23.45
C VAL A 192 -4.29 -11.74 23.63
N VAL A 193 -5.30 -11.70 22.77
CA VAL A 193 -6.50 -12.56 22.86
C VAL A 193 -6.35 -13.83 22.04
N GLY A 194 -5.54 -13.78 20.99
CA GLY A 194 -5.35 -14.88 20.04
C GLY A 194 -6.12 -14.70 18.74
N LEU A 195 -5.89 -15.64 17.84
CA LEU A 195 -6.57 -15.71 16.54
C LEU A 195 -7.96 -16.33 16.71
N ASN A 196 -8.94 -15.83 15.97
CA ASN A 196 -10.27 -16.43 15.98
C ASN A 196 -10.31 -17.78 15.23
N ALA A 197 -11.37 -18.58 15.48
CA ALA A 197 -11.49 -19.92 14.91
C ALA A 197 -11.46 -19.96 13.36
N ARG A 198 -11.95 -18.90 12.67
CA ARG A 198 -11.92 -18.81 11.20
C ARG A 198 -10.50 -18.50 10.71
N GLU A 199 -9.76 -17.65 11.39
CA GLU A 199 -8.36 -17.35 11.09
C GLU A 199 -7.47 -18.59 11.29
N LEU A 200 -7.66 -19.32 12.38
CA LEU A 200 -6.94 -20.59 12.62
C LEU A 200 -7.26 -21.60 11.52
N ARG A 201 -8.53 -21.79 11.17
CA ARG A 201 -8.94 -22.68 10.08
C ARG A 201 -8.30 -22.25 8.76
N TRP A 202 -8.26 -20.94 8.47
CA TRP A 202 -7.63 -20.41 7.27
C TRP A 202 -6.11 -20.68 7.25
N ILE A 203 -5.39 -20.60 8.37
CA ILE A 203 -3.96 -20.91 8.45
C ILE A 203 -3.74 -22.38 8.11
N TYR A 204 -4.43 -23.28 8.82
CA TYR A 204 -4.20 -24.72 8.73
C TYR A 204 -4.85 -25.39 7.50
N SER A 205 -5.65 -24.67 6.71
CA SER A 205 -6.22 -25.21 5.46
C SER A 205 -5.22 -25.40 4.32
N ASN A 206 -4.01 -24.84 4.45
CA ASN A 206 -2.96 -24.94 3.42
C ASN A 206 -1.59 -25.11 4.09
N PRO A 207 -0.87 -26.25 3.87
CA PRO A 207 0.42 -26.52 4.47
C PRO A 207 1.47 -25.42 4.24
N GLY A 208 1.62 -24.95 2.99
CA GLY A 208 2.58 -23.88 2.67
C GLY A 208 2.28 -22.56 3.39
N ARG A 209 1.01 -22.31 3.70
CA ARG A 209 0.62 -21.16 4.53
C ARG A 209 0.98 -21.37 5.99
N THR A 210 0.78 -22.58 6.49
CA THR A 210 1.17 -22.95 7.87
C THR A 210 2.66 -22.76 8.07
N ASP A 211 3.49 -23.26 7.16
CA ASP A 211 4.96 -23.13 7.21
C ASP A 211 5.42 -21.66 7.19
N LEU A 212 4.69 -20.80 6.46
CA LEU A 212 5.00 -19.37 6.38
C LEU A 212 4.59 -18.60 7.65
N LEU A 213 3.46 -18.97 8.25
CA LEU A 213 2.84 -18.22 9.34
C LEU A 213 3.22 -18.74 10.73
N VAL A 214 3.50 -20.04 10.87
CA VAL A 214 3.85 -20.65 12.15
C VAL A 214 5.34 -20.98 12.15
N ILE A 215 6.12 -20.16 12.87
CA ILE A 215 7.58 -20.32 12.96
C ILE A 215 7.95 -20.60 14.41
N TRP A 216 8.60 -21.72 14.67
CA TRP A 216 8.97 -22.19 16.03
C TRP A 216 7.79 -22.27 16.99
N GLY A 217 6.63 -22.72 16.51
CA GLY A 217 5.39 -22.80 17.28
C GLY A 217 4.69 -21.47 17.57
N LEU A 218 5.25 -20.35 17.12
CA LEU A 218 4.66 -19.02 17.28
C LEU A 218 4.02 -18.56 15.98
N THR A 219 2.74 -18.19 16.04
CA THR A 219 2.02 -17.67 14.87
C THR A 219 2.34 -16.19 14.66
N ARG A 220 2.83 -15.85 13.48
CA ARG A 220 3.01 -14.48 13.04
C ARG A 220 1.66 -13.79 12.84
N LYS A 221 1.51 -12.57 13.35
CA LYS A 221 0.26 -11.82 13.21
C LYS A 221 0.20 -11.09 11.89
N PHE A 222 -0.98 -11.02 11.31
CA PHE A 222 -1.26 -10.41 10.02
C PHE A 222 -2.40 -9.39 10.06
N SER A 223 -3.05 -9.28 11.22
CA SER A 223 -4.16 -8.34 11.46
C SER A 223 -5.26 -8.46 10.39
N LEU A 224 -5.77 -7.34 9.90
CA LEU A 224 -6.79 -7.28 8.84
C LEU A 224 -6.20 -7.56 7.44
N LEU A 225 -4.87 -7.52 7.29
CA LEU A 225 -4.20 -7.56 5.99
C LEU A 225 -3.96 -9.01 5.49
N SER A 226 -3.38 -9.14 4.30
CA SER A 226 -3.21 -10.42 3.60
C SER A 226 -2.26 -11.38 4.31
N ASP A 227 -1.18 -10.86 4.85
CA ASP A 227 -0.05 -11.62 5.37
C ASP A 227 0.76 -10.78 6.37
N PRO A 228 1.65 -11.40 7.18
CA PRO A 228 2.46 -10.69 8.17
C PRO A 228 3.39 -9.64 7.58
N SER A 229 3.84 -9.82 6.34
CA SER A 229 4.75 -8.89 5.70
C SER A 229 4.04 -7.60 5.32
N SER A 230 2.88 -7.70 4.67
CA SER A 230 2.00 -6.56 4.39
C SER A 230 1.63 -5.80 5.65
N PHE A 231 1.32 -6.53 6.73
CA PHE A 231 1.00 -5.94 8.03
C PHE A 231 2.21 -5.19 8.62
N GLY A 232 3.36 -5.83 8.69
CA GLY A 232 4.57 -5.22 9.24
C GLY A 232 5.01 -3.96 8.49
N LEU A 233 5.01 -4.02 7.16
CA LEU A 233 5.38 -2.87 6.31
C LEU A 233 4.39 -1.71 6.41
N PHE A 234 3.09 -2.00 6.43
CA PHE A 234 2.07 -0.96 6.58
C PHE A 234 2.14 -0.27 7.94
N MET A 235 2.40 -1.04 9.01
CA MET A 235 2.62 -0.48 10.35
C MET A 235 3.89 0.36 10.43
N ALA A 236 5.01 -0.11 9.85
CA ALA A 236 6.26 0.64 9.80
C ALA A 236 6.09 1.96 9.04
N PHE A 237 5.45 1.92 7.87
CA PHE A 237 5.16 3.09 7.05
C PHE A 237 4.34 4.13 7.81
N SER A 238 3.26 3.68 8.46
CA SER A 238 2.35 4.55 9.19
C SER A 238 2.95 5.08 10.50
N ALA A 239 3.76 4.27 11.20
CA ALA A 239 4.46 4.69 12.41
C ALA A 239 5.48 5.80 12.12
N LEU A 240 6.28 5.68 11.05
CA LEU A 240 7.20 6.74 10.63
C LEU A 240 6.45 8.05 10.36
N ALA A 241 5.32 8.00 9.65
CA ALA A 241 4.50 9.19 9.40
C ALA A 241 3.96 9.79 10.70
N CYS A 242 3.43 8.96 11.63
CA CYS A 242 2.93 9.41 12.92
C CYS A 242 4.00 10.15 13.75
N PHE A 243 5.23 9.59 13.82
CA PHE A 243 6.31 10.25 14.56
C PHE A 243 6.75 11.56 13.89
N ILE A 244 6.79 11.61 12.56
CA ILE A 244 7.11 12.87 11.86
C ILE A 244 6.04 13.93 12.12
N PHE A 245 4.76 13.56 12.11
CA PHE A 245 3.70 14.47 12.50
C PHE A 245 3.80 14.89 13.97
N ALA A 246 4.13 14.00 14.90
CA ALA A 246 4.32 14.31 16.31
C ALA A 246 5.45 15.31 16.54
N LEU A 247 6.51 15.28 15.71
CA LEU A 247 7.60 16.26 15.74
C LEU A 247 7.23 17.58 15.05
N GLY A 248 6.11 17.61 14.32
CA GLY A 248 5.61 18.78 13.59
C GLY A 248 5.13 19.93 14.50
N PRO A 249 4.67 21.06 13.89
CA PRO A 249 4.21 22.24 14.61
C PRO A 249 2.72 22.13 15.00
N PHE A 250 2.33 21.02 15.64
CA PHE A 250 0.95 20.80 16.09
C PHE A 250 0.78 21.10 17.59
N ARG A 251 -0.47 21.16 18.08
CA ARG A 251 -0.80 21.33 19.50
C ARG A 251 -0.34 20.11 20.31
N GLY A 252 -0.01 20.30 21.60
CA GLY A 252 0.56 19.28 22.47
C GLY A 252 -0.25 17.98 22.52
N LEU A 253 -1.58 18.07 22.63
CA LEU A 253 -2.47 16.92 22.65
C LEU A 253 -2.37 16.09 21.34
N TYR A 254 -2.38 16.76 20.18
CA TYR A 254 -2.24 16.06 18.90
C TYR A 254 -0.87 15.37 18.75
N LYS A 255 0.20 16.01 19.22
CA LYS A 255 1.53 15.40 19.25
C LYS A 255 1.56 14.15 20.11
N PHE A 256 0.98 14.21 21.29
CA PHE A 256 0.88 13.09 22.21
C PHE A 256 0.08 11.94 21.60
N LEU A 257 -1.09 12.21 21.02
CA LEU A 257 -1.92 11.21 20.36
C LEU A 257 -1.20 10.54 19.17
N LEU A 258 -0.51 11.34 18.33
CA LEU A 258 0.24 10.82 17.19
C LEU A 258 1.46 9.99 17.62
N ALA A 259 2.17 10.43 18.64
CA ALA A 259 3.29 9.67 19.19
C ALA A 259 2.82 8.34 19.82
N SER A 260 1.73 8.37 20.59
CA SER A 260 1.11 7.16 21.17
C SER A 260 0.64 6.20 20.08
N LEU A 261 -0.02 6.72 19.04
CA LEU A 261 -0.45 5.92 17.90
C LEU A 261 0.73 5.30 17.15
N GLY A 262 1.79 6.08 16.89
CA GLY A 262 3.03 5.58 16.29
C GLY A 262 3.67 4.47 17.13
N THR A 263 3.65 4.61 18.46
CA THR A 263 4.17 3.58 19.38
C THR A 263 3.33 2.31 19.33
N VAL A 264 2.00 2.40 19.33
CA VAL A 264 1.12 1.23 19.15
C VAL A 264 1.38 0.54 17.81
N MET A 265 1.60 1.29 16.74
CA MET A 265 1.95 0.74 15.42
C MET A 265 3.31 0.04 15.43
N LEU A 266 4.34 0.57 16.11
CA LEU A 266 5.63 -0.10 16.26
C LEU A 266 5.52 -1.40 17.07
N ILE A 267 4.76 -1.39 18.16
CA ILE A 267 4.52 -2.57 18.96
C ILE A 267 3.80 -3.63 18.11
N SER A 268 2.73 -3.28 17.43
CA SER A 268 1.97 -4.21 16.61
C SER A 268 2.75 -4.70 15.38
N MET A 269 3.62 -3.87 14.79
CA MET A 269 4.57 -4.26 13.75
C MET A 269 5.44 -5.42 14.21
N SER A 270 5.89 -5.40 15.47
CA SER A 270 6.79 -6.43 16.01
C SER A 270 6.15 -7.83 16.01
N PHE A 271 4.82 -7.92 16.16
CA PHE A 271 4.06 -9.17 16.14
C PHE A 271 3.99 -9.80 14.75
N SER A 272 4.24 -9.03 13.70
CA SER A 272 4.36 -9.56 12.34
C SER A 272 5.58 -10.45 12.15
N GLY A 273 6.62 -10.27 12.96
CA GLY A 273 7.91 -10.96 12.81
C GLY A 273 8.61 -10.68 11.48
N THR A 274 8.30 -9.56 10.82
CA THR A 274 8.85 -9.18 9.51
C THR A 274 10.13 -8.37 9.70
N ARG A 275 11.29 -8.96 9.43
CA ARG A 275 12.61 -8.30 9.59
C ARG A 275 12.74 -7.05 8.73
N THR A 276 12.22 -7.07 7.51
CA THR A 276 12.23 -5.93 6.58
C THR A 276 11.54 -4.69 7.15
N ALA A 277 10.46 -4.87 7.95
CA ALA A 277 9.76 -3.76 8.58
C ALA A 277 10.64 -3.04 9.63
N PHE A 278 11.46 -3.78 10.37
CA PHE A 278 12.44 -3.17 11.31
C PHE A 278 13.53 -2.41 10.55
N ALA A 279 14.08 -3.00 9.48
CA ALA A 279 15.06 -2.32 8.63
C ALA A 279 14.48 -1.03 8.03
N MET A 280 13.22 -1.06 7.64
CA MET A 280 12.49 0.12 7.12
C MET A 280 12.42 1.26 8.15
N ILE A 281 12.16 0.97 9.43
CA ILE A 281 12.19 1.99 10.48
C ILE A 281 13.58 2.62 10.59
N VAL A 282 14.65 1.81 10.61
CA VAL A 282 16.02 2.30 10.71
C VAL A 282 16.37 3.22 9.52
N VAL A 283 16.06 2.79 8.31
CA VAL A 283 16.31 3.57 7.09
C VAL A 283 15.49 4.87 7.10
N GLY A 284 14.21 4.81 7.47
CA GLY A 284 13.33 5.98 7.53
C GLY A 284 13.80 7.02 8.55
N VAL A 285 14.19 6.56 9.75
CA VAL A 285 14.74 7.44 10.78
C VAL A 285 16.06 8.05 10.36
N ALA A 286 16.98 7.25 9.77
CA ALA A 286 18.25 7.76 9.26
C ALA A 286 18.03 8.83 8.18
N PHE A 287 17.12 8.58 7.25
CA PHE A 287 16.79 9.55 6.19
C PHE A 287 16.15 10.83 6.76
N TYR A 288 15.25 10.72 7.74
CA TYR A 288 14.69 11.87 8.44
C TYR A 288 15.78 12.70 9.14
N ILE A 289 16.72 12.03 9.83
CA ILE A 289 17.85 12.70 10.52
C ILE A 289 18.72 13.46 9.50
N ILE A 290 19.06 12.84 8.38
CA ILE A 290 19.87 13.47 7.32
C ILE A 290 19.20 14.76 6.81
N LEU A 291 17.88 14.71 6.55
CA LEU A 291 17.13 15.86 6.04
C LEU A 291 16.99 16.97 7.06
N THR A 292 16.94 16.63 8.33
CA THR A 292 16.62 17.58 9.42
C THR A 292 17.78 17.82 10.40
N ILE A 293 19.01 17.47 10.02
CA ILE A 293 20.20 17.45 10.90
C ILE A 293 20.48 18.80 11.61
N ARG A 294 20.09 19.91 11.00
CA ARG A 294 20.25 21.26 11.58
C ARG A 294 19.22 21.58 12.68
N SER A 295 18.22 20.72 12.90
CA SER A 295 17.16 20.94 13.88
C SER A 295 17.55 20.38 15.25
N ARG A 296 17.36 21.18 16.33
CA ARG A 296 17.54 20.69 17.72
C ARG A 296 16.67 19.49 18.04
N LYS A 297 15.47 19.39 17.44
CA LYS A 297 14.58 18.24 17.61
C LYS A 297 15.19 16.96 17.08
N THR A 298 15.94 17.02 16.00
CA THR A 298 16.62 15.89 15.38
C THR A 298 17.67 15.30 16.31
N PHE A 299 18.39 16.15 17.06
CA PHE A 299 19.33 15.68 18.09
C PHE A 299 18.63 14.81 19.15
N TYR A 300 17.46 15.24 19.66
CA TYR A 300 16.70 14.43 20.62
C TYR A 300 16.22 13.12 20.00
N VAL A 301 15.82 13.12 18.73
CA VAL A 301 15.45 11.89 17.99
C VAL A 301 16.64 10.96 17.87
N MET A 302 17.83 11.46 17.53
CA MET A 302 19.06 10.65 17.45
C MET A 302 19.37 9.98 18.79
N VAL A 303 19.31 10.73 19.88
CA VAL A 303 19.56 10.23 21.24
C VAL A 303 18.53 9.17 21.62
N ALA A 304 17.23 9.46 21.41
CA ALA A 304 16.16 8.52 21.73
C ALA A 304 16.26 7.21 20.93
N VAL A 305 16.55 7.28 19.63
CA VAL A 305 16.75 6.13 18.77
C VAL A 305 18.01 5.37 19.17
N GLY A 306 19.11 6.05 19.45
CA GLY A 306 20.35 5.44 19.95
C GLY A 306 20.14 4.64 21.22
N ILE A 307 19.45 5.23 22.21
CA ILE A 307 19.08 4.55 23.46
C ILE A 307 18.15 3.34 23.17
N GLY A 308 17.13 3.52 22.32
CA GLY A 308 16.22 2.43 21.96
C GLY A 308 16.92 1.25 21.29
N VAL A 309 17.80 1.52 20.34
CA VAL A 309 18.62 0.48 19.67
C VAL A 309 19.56 -0.18 20.67
N ALA A 310 20.26 0.58 21.52
CA ALA A 310 21.14 0.04 22.56
C ALA A 310 20.35 -0.87 23.53
N ALA A 311 19.18 -0.43 23.97
CA ALA A 311 18.30 -1.23 24.83
C ALA A 311 17.85 -2.53 24.16
N LEU A 312 17.48 -2.50 22.88
CA LEU A 312 17.10 -3.71 22.12
C LEU A 312 18.27 -4.68 21.93
N LEU A 313 19.49 -4.17 21.69
CA LEU A 313 20.65 -5.00 21.42
C LEU A 313 21.26 -5.59 22.69
N PHE A 314 21.40 -4.78 23.73
CA PHE A 314 22.14 -5.12 24.96
C PHE A 314 21.23 -5.34 26.17
N GLY A 315 19.96 -4.94 26.10
CA GLY A 315 19.01 -5.08 27.20
C GLY A 315 18.61 -6.54 27.46
N PRO A 316 18.09 -6.82 28.67
CA PRO A 316 17.73 -8.17 29.11
C PRO A 316 16.39 -8.65 28.52
N PHE A 317 16.12 -8.34 27.26
CA PHE A 317 14.91 -8.75 26.57
C PHE A 317 15.17 -10.03 25.77
N TYR A 318 14.51 -11.14 26.13
CA TYR A 318 14.74 -12.48 25.55
C TYR A 318 13.54 -13.02 24.78
N GLY A 319 12.51 -12.22 24.51
CA GLY A 319 11.33 -12.63 23.74
C GLY A 319 11.66 -13.04 22.30
N GLY A 320 10.80 -13.88 21.69
CA GLY A 320 11.00 -14.40 20.33
C GLY A 320 11.20 -13.29 19.28
N THR A 321 10.52 -12.16 19.45
CA THR A 321 10.67 -10.96 18.59
C THR A 321 12.08 -10.36 18.70
N VAL A 322 12.61 -10.21 19.92
CA VAL A 322 13.94 -9.63 20.13
C VAL A 322 15.03 -10.57 19.62
N LYS A 323 14.87 -11.90 19.79
CA LYS A 323 15.77 -12.88 19.17
C LYS A 323 15.79 -12.75 17.64
N ARG A 324 14.64 -12.50 17.00
CA ARG A 324 14.56 -12.28 15.55
C ARG A 324 15.27 -10.99 15.12
N ILE A 325 15.14 -9.91 15.90
CA ILE A 325 15.85 -8.64 15.62
C ILE A 325 17.35 -8.84 15.74
N ARG A 326 17.81 -9.48 16.84
CA ARG A 326 19.23 -9.77 17.05
C ARG A 326 19.81 -10.73 16.00
N SER A 327 19.03 -11.71 15.52
CA SER A 327 19.47 -12.61 14.44
C SER A 327 19.65 -11.91 13.09
N THR A 328 18.99 -10.77 12.88
CA THR A 328 19.17 -9.96 11.66
C THR A 328 20.58 -9.37 11.57
N LEU A 329 21.26 -9.18 12.70
CA LEU A 329 22.64 -8.69 12.76
C LEU A 329 23.69 -9.79 12.52
N ASN A 330 23.29 -11.07 12.53
CA ASN A 330 24.17 -12.21 12.26
C ASN A 330 23.64 -13.06 11.08
N PRO A 331 23.65 -12.53 9.85
CA PRO A 331 23.04 -13.19 8.69
C PRO A 331 23.74 -14.49 8.28
N SER A 332 25.03 -14.65 8.61
CA SER A 332 25.84 -15.84 8.25
C SER A 332 25.36 -17.16 8.89
N ARG A 333 24.52 -17.11 9.93
CA ARG A 333 23.96 -18.30 10.60
C ARG A 333 22.53 -18.67 10.16
N ASP A 334 21.98 -17.94 9.17
CA ASP A 334 20.60 -18.16 8.72
C ASP A 334 20.60 -19.08 7.50
N ALA A 335 20.21 -20.35 7.69
CA ALA A 335 20.11 -21.34 6.60
C ALA A 335 19.21 -20.87 5.44
N SER A 336 18.22 -19.98 5.71
CA SER A 336 17.35 -19.41 4.69
C SER A 336 18.08 -18.45 3.74
N MET A 337 19.17 -17.80 4.20
CA MET A 337 19.99 -16.91 3.36
C MET A 337 20.78 -17.72 2.31
N GLY A 338 21.35 -18.85 2.68
CA GLY A 338 22.12 -19.68 1.74
C GLY A 338 21.29 -20.25 0.59
N VAL A 339 20.02 -20.58 0.84
CA VAL A 339 19.08 -20.99 -0.22
C VAL A 339 18.73 -19.83 -1.14
N ARG A 340 18.54 -18.64 -0.59
CA ARG A 340 18.27 -17.41 -1.37
C ARG A 340 19.44 -17.03 -2.24
N ASP A 341 20.67 -17.11 -1.73
CA ASP A 341 21.86 -16.74 -2.47
C ASP A 341 22.09 -17.67 -3.68
N LYS A 342 21.94 -18.99 -3.51
CA LYS A 342 22.02 -19.96 -4.62
C LYS A 342 20.98 -19.67 -5.72
N LYS A 343 19.76 -19.38 -5.34
CA LYS A 343 18.69 -19.02 -6.28
C LYS A 343 18.99 -17.69 -6.98
N ARG A 344 19.51 -16.72 -6.23
CA ARG A 344 19.86 -15.40 -6.76
C ARG A 344 20.91 -15.46 -7.85
N VAL A 345 21.98 -16.27 -7.68
CA VAL A 345 23.03 -16.45 -8.70
C VAL A 345 22.44 -16.96 -10.02
N ARG A 346 21.56 -17.96 -9.98
CA ARG A 346 20.91 -18.50 -11.17
C ARG A 346 20.02 -17.45 -11.86
N LEU A 347 19.25 -16.71 -11.09
CA LEU A 347 18.36 -15.67 -11.62
C LEU A 347 19.12 -14.46 -12.16
N GLN A 348 20.29 -14.17 -11.58
CA GLN A 348 21.16 -13.10 -12.06
C GLN A 348 21.64 -13.37 -13.49
N THR A 349 21.99 -14.61 -13.82
CA THR A 349 22.37 -15.01 -15.18
C THR A 349 21.21 -14.76 -16.16
N TYR A 350 19.97 -15.06 -15.77
CA TYR A 350 18.80 -14.79 -16.60
C TYR A 350 18.63 -13.30 -16.90
N VAL A 351 18.70 -12.45 -15.85
CA VAL A 351 18.59 -10.98 -16.01
C VAL A 351 19.68 -10.42 -16.93
N GLN A 352 20.92 -10.94 -16.84
CA GLN A 352 22.03 -10.48 -17.68
C GLN A 352 21.85 -10.84 -19.16
N THR A 353 21.22 -11.96 -19.45
CA THR A 353 21.05 -12.46 -20.85
C THR A 353 19.74 -11.99 -21.48
N HIS A 354 18.77 -11.50 -20.69
CA HIS A 354 17.43 -11.12 -21.17
C HIS A 354 17.12 -9.65 -20.84
N PRO A 355 17.57 -8.67 -21.67
CA PRO A 355 17.43 -7.24 -21.40
C PRO A 355 15.97 -6.77 -21.29
N PHE A 356 15.04 -7.44 -21.95
CA PHE A 356 13.59 -7.17 -21.89
C PHE A 356 12.86 -8.04 -20.86
N GLY A 357 13.57 -8.97 -20.18
CA GLY A 357 13.01 -9.92 -19.23
C GLY A 357 12.22 -11.05 -19.90
N GLY A 358 11.55 -11.84 -19.09
CA GLY A 358 10.73 -12.97 -19.52
C GLY A 358 9.30 -12.58 -19.94
N GLY A 359 8.89 -11.34 -19.70
CA GLY A 359 7.52 -10.88 -19.83
C GLY A 359 6.77 -10.86 -18.51
N LEU A 360 5.68 -10.12 -18.47
CA LEU A 360 4.89 -9.91 -17.26
C LEU A 360 4.18 -11.21 -16.83
N ASN A 361 4.12 -11.47 -15.51
CA ASN A 361 3.55 -12.69 -14.92
C ASN A 361 4.18 -14.01 -15.44
N THR A 362 5.46 -14.00 -15.75
CA THR A 362 6.21 -15.21 -16.11
C THR A 362 6.93 -15.83 -14.92
N THR A 363 7.04 -15.12 -13.80
CA THR A 363 7.83 -15.52 -12.65
C THR A 363 6.97 -16.07 -11.51
N GLY A 364 7.51 -17.05 -10.79
CA GLY A 364 6.96 -17.56 -9.54
C GLY A 364 5.60 -18.23 -9.68
N MET A 365 4.75 -18.09 -8.68
CA MET A 365 3.39 -18.66 -8.66
C MET A 365 2.49 -18.10 -9.76
N ASN A 366 2.67 -16.83 -10.12
CA ASN A 366 1.97 -16.24 -11.26
C ASN A 366 2.44 -16.86 -12.58
N GLY A 367 3.73 -17.15 -12.72
CA GLY A 367 4.27 -17.87 -13.86
C GLY A 367 3.64 -19.25 -14.02
N VAL A 368 3.57 -20.04 -12.94
CA VAL A 368 2.90 -21.36 -12.95
C VAL A 368 1.43 -21.26 -13.37
N LYS A 369 0.76 -20.19 -12.91
CA LYS A 369 -0.68 -20.01 -13.18
C LYS A 369 -0.98 -19.50 -14.61
N TYR A 370 -0.20 -18.57 -15.12
CA TYR A 370 -0.50 -17.84 -16.35
C TYR A 370 0.48 -18.10 -17.49
N SER A 371 1.70 -18.52 -17.20
CA SER A 371 2.80 -18.66 -18.16
C SER A 371 3.46 -20.03 -18.06
N GLN A 372 2.65 -21.09 -18.08
CA GLN A 372 3.11 -22.48 -17.97
C GLN A 372 4.15 -22.80 -19.05
N GLY A 373 5.22 -23.50 -18.64
CA GLY A 373 6.34 -23.85 -19.52
C GLY A 373 7.40 -22.75 -19.65
N HIS A 374 7.21 -21.56 -19.07
CA HIS A 374 8.26 -20.55 -19.06
C HIS A 374 9.38 -20.92 -18.05
N PRO A 375 10.68 -20.70 -18.36
CA PRO A 375 11.80 -21.07 -17.48
C PRO A 375 11.76 -20.46 -16.08
N LEU A 376 11.08 -19.30 -15.91
CA LEU A 376 10.90 -18.64 -14.62
C LEU A 376 9.66 -19.11 -13.84
N ALA A 377 8.81 -19.97 -14.43
CA ALA A 377 7.59 -20.48 -13.83
C ALA A 377 7.89 -21.66 -12.88
N GLU A 378 8.70 -21.43 -11.84
CA GLU A 378 9.21 -22.47 -10.94
C GLU A 378 8.41 -22.65 -9.64
N GLY A 379 7.25 -21.99 -9.50
CA GLY A 379 6.37 -22.15 -8.33
C GLY A 379 6.84 -21.45 -7.04
N TRP A 380 7.88 -20.66 -7.08
CA TRP A 380 8.33 -19.84 -5.96
C TRP A 380 8.49 -18.38 -6.42
N ASP A 381 8.09 -17.44 -5.57
CA ASP A 381 8.19 -16.02 -5.86
C ASP A 381 9.56 -15.48 -5.42
N PRO A 382 10.21 -14.60 -6.21
CA PRO A 382 11.38 -13.86 -5.76
C PRO A 382 10.99 -12.97 -4.59
N ASP A 383 11.75 -13.02 -3.51
CA ASP A 383 11.47 -12.18 -2.34
C ASP A 383 11.62 -10.68 -2.67
N SER A 384 12.59 -10.32 -3.52
CA SER A 384 12.88 -8.94 -3.90
C SER A 384 11.95 -8.44 -5.01
N GLY A 385 11.26 -7.33 -4.79
CA GLY A 385 10.44 -6.70 -5.83
C GLY A 385 11.28 -6.14 -6.98
N TYR A 386 12.50 -5.66 -6.72
CA TYR A 386 13.41 -5.25 -7.80
C TYR A 386 13.87 -6.44 -8.64
N LEU A 387 14.15 -7.59 -8.00
CA LEU A 387 14.50 -8.79 -8.74
C LEU A 387 13.30 -9.30 -9.57
N LEU A 388 12.09 -9.27 -9.02
CA LEU A 388 10.87 -9.62 -9.75
C LEU A 388 10.72 -8.72 -10.99
N THR A 389 10.86 -7.40 -10.82
CA THR A 389 10.83 -6.43 -11.92
C THR A 389 11.90 -6.75 -12.96
N ALA A 390 13.15 -7.04 -12.53
CA ALA A 390 14.24 -7.36 -13.44
C ALA A 390 14.01 -8.67 -14.21
N LEU A 391 13.41 -9.68 -13.58
CA LEU A 391 13.09 -10.95 -14.23
C LEU A 391 11.98 -10.80 -15.28
N GLU A 392 10.94 -10.05 -14.96
CA GLU A 392 9.77 -9.91 -15.83
C GLU A 392 9.95 -8.85 -16.92
N THR A 393 10.59 -7.72 -16.60
CA THR A 393 10.74 -6.57 -17.51
C THR A 393 12.17 -6.27 -17.93
N GLY A 394 13.11 -7.11 -17.53
CA GLY A 394 14.53 -6.95 -17.81
C GLY A 394 15.17 -5.81 -17.02
N TRP A 395 16.47 -5.60 -17.24
CA TRP A 395 17.19 -4.50 -16.60
C TRP A 395 16.73 -3.13 -17.10
N ILE A 396 16.12 -3.03 -18.30
CA ILE A 396 15.52 -1.79 -18.82
C ILE A 396 14.34 -1.37 -17.94
N GLY A 397 13.40 -2.29 -17.68
CA GLY A 397 12.28 -2.02 -16.80
C GLY A 397 12.70 -1.73 -15.37
N LEU A 398 13.73 -2.44 -14.87
CA LEU A 398 14.30 -2.17 -13.55
C LEU A 398 14.87 -0.74 -13.46
N ILE A 399 15.68 -0.30 -14.43
CA ILE A 399 16.25 1.06 -14.45
C ILE A 399 15.14 2.11 -14.51
N LEU A 400 14.13 1.92 -15.36
CA LEU A 400 12.99 2.84 -15.46
C LEU A 400 12.22 2.93 -14.14
N GLY A 401 11.94 1.81 -13.48
CA GLY A 401 11.27 1.76 -12.19
C GLY A 401 12.10 2.43 -11.09
N MET A 402 13.39 2.16 -11.02
CA MET A 402 14.30 2.81 -10.05
C MET A 402 14.42 4.31 -10.32
N ALA A 403 14.54 4.73 -11.58
CA ALA A 403 14.59 6.15 -11.95
C ALA A 403 13.28 6.87 -11.54
N PHE A 404 12.15 6.21 -11.71
CA PHE A 404 10.85 6.73 -11.28
C PHE A 404 10.81 6.92 -9.75
N PHE A 405 11.13 5.90 -8.95
CA PHE A 405 11.16 6.02 -7.49
C PHE A 405 12.15 7.07 -7.01
N PHE A 406 13.35 7.10 -7.61
CA PHE A 406 14.37 8.09 -7.30
C PHE A 406 13.88 9.52 -7.61
N SER A 407 13.18 9.73 -8.73
CA SER A 407 12.62 11.04 -9.08
C SER A 407 11.64 11.58 -8.03
N VAL A 408 10.82 10.68 -7.42
CA VAL A 408 9.89 11.02 -6.34
C VAL A 408 10.64 11.46 -5.08
N VAL A 409 11.70 10.71 -4.70
CA VAL A 409 12.52 11.03 -3.53
C VAL A 409 13.25 12.35 -3.72
N VAL A 410 13.91 12.55 -4.87
CA VAL A 410 14.64 13.79 -5.19
C VAL A 410 13.69 15.00 -5.17
N ARG A 411 12.47 14.84 -5.71
CA ARG A 411 11.45 15.89 -5.66
C ARG A 411 11.04 16.20 -4.23
N GLY A 412 10.83 15.17 -3.40
CA GLY A 412 10.49 15.33 -1.99
C GLY A 412 11.58 16.03 -1.17
N ILE A 413 12.86 15.70 -1.44
CA ILE A 413 14.02 16.40 -0.85
C ILE A 413 14.02 17.87 -1.28
N GLY A 414 13.91 18.14 -2.58
CA GLY A 414 13.85 19.50 -3.11
C GLY A 414 12.69 20.33 -2.51
N ASN A 415 11.52 19.71 -2.34
CA ASN A 415 10.37 20.33 -1.70
C ASN A 415 10.67 20.68 -0.24
N HIS A 416 11.34 19.78 0.51
CA HIS A 416 11.69 20.02 1.91
C HIS A 416 12.51 21.30 2.11
N PHE A 417 13.46 21.58 1.22
CA PHE A 417 14.29 22.77 1.31
C PHE A 417 13.63 24.03 0.75
N ARG A 418 12.63 23.89 -0.13
CA ARG A 418 11.91 25.02 -0.74
C ARG A 418 10.75 25.51 0.12
N ILE A 419 10.01 24.59 0.77
CA ILE A 419 8.82 24.92 1.55
C ILE A 419 9.21 25.65 2.83
N ARG A 420 8.59 26.81 3.07
CA ARG A 420 8.78 27.64 4.26
C ARG A 420 7.77 27.34 5.35
N ASP A 421 6.50 27.08 4.97
CA ASP A 421 5.45 26.75 5.93
C ASP A 421 5.80 25.42 6.66
N PRO A 422 5.94 25.46 8.01
CA PRO A 422 6.36 24.28 8.77
C PRO A 422 5.32 23.16 8.78
N ILE A 423 4.02 23.46 8.58
CA ILE A 423 2.95 22.45 8.48
C ILE A 423 3.09 21.73 7.14
N VAL A 424 3.15 22.48 6.05
CA VAL A 424 3.31 21.92 4.69
C VAL A 424 4.59 21.10 4.59
N ARG A 425 5.69 21.58 5.17
CA ARG A 425 6.96 20.85 5.24
C ARG A 425 6.83 19.54 6.02
N THR A 426 6.06 19.52 7.10
CA THR A 426 5.82 18.29 7.87
C THR A 426 5.04 17.26 7.06
N TYR A 427 4.03 17.67 6.28
CA TYR A 427 3.33 16.77 5.37
C TYR A 427 4.26 16.21 4.28
N ASN A 428 5.13 17.04 3.69
CA ASN A 428 6.13 16.56 2.75
C ASN A 428 7.01 15.45 3.34
N LEU A 429 7.54 15.68 4.54
CA LEU A 429 8.38 14.69 5.23
C LEU A 429 7.61 13.42 5.60
N ALA A 430 6.37 13.55 6.08
CA ALA A 430 5.54 12.43 6.51
C ALA A 430 5.15 11.48 5.35
N TYR A 431 5.24 11.92 4.12
CA TYR A 431 5.02 11.09 2.94
C TYR A 431 6.33 10.61 2.30
N VAL A 432 7.32 11.49 2.13
CA VAL A 432 8.55 11.11 1.40
C VAL A 432 9.47 10.21 2.22
N VAL A 433 9.53 10.38 3.55
CA VAL A 433 10.42 9.57 4.41
C VAL A 433 9.98 8.11 4.46
N PRO A 434 8.70 7.78 4.77
CA PRO A 434 8.24 6.40 4.71
C PRO A 434 8.33 5.81 3.29
N PHE A 435 8.10 6.61 2.25
CA PHE A 435 8.24 6.18 0.86
C PHE A 435 9.68 5.78 0.53
N MET A 436 10.67 6.59 0.90
CA MET A 436 12.08 6.24 0.72
C MET A 436 12.45 4.96 1.49
N ALA A 437 12.00 4.84 2.74
CA ALA A 437 12.25 3.64 3.54
C ALA A 437 11.63 2.39 2.92
N LEU A 438 10.41 2.50 2.37
CA LEU A 438 9.74 1.41 1.66
C LEU A 438 10.43 1.06 0.34
N SER A 439 10.98 2.05 -0.38
CA SER A 439 11.75 1.82 -1.60
C SER A 439 13.00 0.98 -1.32
N VAL A 440 13.67 1.22 -0.19
CA VAL A 440 14.80 0.39 0.25
C VAL A 440 14.31 -1.01 0.66
N ALA A 441 13.19 -1.10 1.38
CA ALA A 441 12.58 -2.36 1.77
C ALA A 441 12.20 -3.23 0.56
N HIS A 442 11.86 -2.63 -0.57
CA HIS A 442 11.52 -3.30 -1.83
C HIS A 442 12.68 -4.16 -2.39
N PHE A 443 13.92 -3.88 -1.98
CA PHE A 443 15.08 -4.70 -2.30
C PHE A 443 15.05 -6.09 -1.66
N THR A 444 14.47 -6.22 -0.46
CA THR A 444 14.43 -7.49 0.29
C THR A 444 13.08 -8.18 0.21
N GLN A 445 12.04 -7.47 -0.21
CA GLN A 445 10.67 -7.95 -0.28
C GLN A 445 9.86 -7.14 -1.30
N ASP A 446 8.90 -7.75 -1.99
CA ASP A 446 7.96 -6.99 -2.81
C ASP A 446 7.04 -6.13 -1.93
N ALA A 447 7.44 -4.86 -1.72
CA ALA A 447 6.84 -3.98 -0.72
C ALA A 447 5.94 -2.90 -1.33
N MET A 448 6.25 -2.44 -2.57
CA MET A 448 5.64 -1.24 -3.14
C MET A 448 4.19 -1.43 -3.58
N PHE A 449 3.80 -2.65 -3.96
CA PHE A 449 2.49 -2.92 -4.55
C PHE A 449 1.53 -3.61 -3.59
N GLN A 450 1.91 -3.73 -2.31
CA GLN A 450 1.07 -4.36 -1.29
C GLN A 450 -0.10 -3.46 -0.88
N LYS A 451 -1.26 -4.08 -0.65
CA LYS A 451 -2.46 -3.38 -0.20
C LYS A 451 -2.48 -3.30 1.33
N PRO A 452 -2.86 -2.16 1.92
CA PRO A 452 -3.38 -0.93 1.33
C PRO A 452 -2.29 0.12 1.01
N VAL A 453 -1.00 -0.14 1.31
CA VAL A 453 0.07 0.87 1.25
C VAL A 453 0.22 1.50 -0.14
N TYR A 454 -0.07 0.74 -1.22
CA TYR A 454 0.04 1.22 -2.59
C TYR A 454 -0.77 2.51 -2.84
N LEU A 455 -1.94 2.68 -2.20
CA LEU A 455 -2.75 3.90 -2.33
C LEU A 455 -2.05 5.12 -1.71
N VAL A 456 -1.36 4.91 -0.57
CA VAL A 456 -0.57 5.99 0.06
C VAL A 456 0.66 6.32 -0.79
N ILE A 457 1.23 5.33 -1.46
CA ILE A 457 2.35 5.52 -2.39
C ILE A 457 1.91 6.38 -3.59
N ILE A 458 0.78 6.07 -4.22
CA ILE A 458 0.26 6.86 -5.34
C ILE A 458 -0.10 8.28 -4.86
N ALA A 459 -0.69 8.41 -3.67
CA ALA A 459 -0.92 9.70 -3.04
C ALA A 459 0.40 10.47 -2.82
N THR A 460 1.50 9.77 -2.47
CA THR A 460 2.83 10.37 -2.34
C THR A 460 3.31 10.93 -3.68
N TYR A 461 3.16 10.18 -4.78
CA TYR A 461 3.54 10.66 -6.12
C TYR A 461 2.83 11.97 -6.47
N ALA A 462 1.51 12.01 -6.27
CA ALA A 462 0.69 13.19 -6.53
C ALA A 462 1.07 14.36 -5.60
N LEU A 463 1.26 14.09 -4.31
CA LEU A 463 1.59 15.11 -3.33
C LEU A 463 2.94 15.75 -3.61
N MET A 464 3.95 14.98 -4.03
CA MET A 464 5.26 15.55 -4.39
C MET A 464 5.18 16.58 -5.53
N LEU A 465 4.17 16.49 -6.39
CA LEU A 465 3.93 17.47 -7.44
C LEU A 465 3.18 18.72 -6.94
N THR A 466 2.23 18.55 -6.04
CA THR A 466 1.28 19.60 -5.66
C THR A 466 1.66 20.35 -4.38
N ILE A 467 2.46 19.75 -3.49
CA ILE A 467 2.65 20.25 -2.12
C ILE A 467 3.24 21.66 -2.05
N THR A 468 4.10 22.05 -2.98
CA THR A 468 4.69 23.39 -3.03
C THR A 468 3.68 24.49 -3.33
N THR A 469 2.53 24.14 -3.93
CA THR A 469 1.47 25.11 -4.22
C THR A 469 0.68 25.54 -2.98
N TYR A 470 0.83 24.82 -1.87
CA TYR A 470 0.16 25.15 -0.60
C TYR A 470 0.99 26.09 0.29
N ASP A 471 2.27 26.32 -0.05
CA ASP A 471 3.13 27.23 0.66
C ASP A 471 2.74 28.68 0.35
N LYS A 472 1.90 29.26 1.24
CA LYS A 472 1.39 30.63 1.12
C LYS A 472 2.34 31.67 1.72
N SER A 473 3.54 31.29 2.13
CA SER A 473 4.51 32.24 2.69
C SER A 473 4.88 33.27 1.61
N PRO A 474 4.85 34.58 1.90
CA PRO A 474 5.17 35.60 0.91
C PRO A 474 6.61 35.37 0.41
N VAL A 475 6.76 35.39 -0.91
CA VAL A 475 8.04 35.28 -1.61
C VAL A 475 8.79 36.62 -1.45
N ASN A 476 9.26 36.95 -0.26
CA ASN A 476 10.19 38.06 -0.06
C ASN A 476 11.57 37.51 0.27
N ASN A 477 12.45 37.67 -0.69
CA ASN A 477 13.88 37.36 -0.80
C ASN A 477 14.27 35.90 -1.11
N PRO A 478 15.01 35.73 -2.24
CA PRO A 478 15.73 34.49 -2.46
C PRO A 478 16.79 34.32 -1.38
N LEU A 479 16.90 33.11 -0.83
CA LEU A 479 18.02 32.75 0.03
C LEU A 479 19.32 32.91 -0.79
N PRO A 480 20.39 33.52 -0.24
CA PRO A 480 21.69 33.45 -0.86
C PRO A 480 22.14 31.98 -0.94
N ILE A 481 22.67 31.64 -2.09
CA ILE A 481 23.19 30.33 -2.48
C ILE A 481 24.28 29.85 -1.52
#